data_55f1b8e8e556f67ab78dd6a95c723a40
#
_entry.id   55f1b8e8e556f67ab78dd6a95c723a40
#
_cell.length_a   1.000
_cell.length_b   1.000
_cell.length_c   1.000
_cell.angle_alpha   90.00
_cell.angle_beta   90.00
_cell.angle_gamma   90.00
#
_symmetry.space_group_name_H-M   'P 1'
#
loop_
_entity.id
_entity.type
_entity.pdbx_description
1 polymer ?
#
loop_
_entity_poly.entity_id
_entity_poly.type
_entity_poly.pdbx_seq_one_letter_code
_entity_poly.pdbx_strand_id
1 'polypeptide(L)'
;VVNAAGLGANQISDLLGLTGYRVIGSRSNYIILHKRMGKLLPMPVYPVPSNTYMGIHITPTVDGNVTVGPDAENTDVLDDYSVPQANMDSLAVEGAKLWPHIFKKDQIRTFAGIQPKWVDENGAIQDWKVEIRDDVAPNAVNLVGIESPGLTGSVPLARYVIGLMLEHEKFEANPGFDPHHKGIVKFAECTPEQQAELIAQDPDYGEMICSCEEVTKAEILQAIHNPLGVSTMTGIKYRTR
;
A
#
# COMPACT_ATOMS: atom_id res chain seq x y z
N VAL A 1 -2.62 0.38 -23.53
CA VAL A 1 -2.55 -0.47 -22.31
C VAL A 1 -1.42 0.01 -21.44
N VAL A 2 -1.62 0.02 -20.09
CA VAL A 2 -0.53 0.31 -19.14
C VAL A 2 -0.34 -0.91 -18.25
N ASN A 3 0.84 -1.53 -18.31
CA ASN A 3 1.26 -2.56 -17.40
C ASN A 3 1.76 -1.90 -16.11
N ALA A 4 1.01 -1.98 -15.03
CA ALA A 4 1.37 -1.54 -13.69
C ALA A 4 1.14 -2.67 -12.66
N ALA A 5 1.43 -3.92 -13.05
CA ALA A 5 1.04 -5.13 -12.33
C ALA A 5 1.95 -5.50 -11.14
N GLY A 6 2.95 -4.67 -10.80
CA GLY A 6 3.80 -4.90 -9.63
C GLY A 6 4.53 -6.25 -9.70
N LEU A 7 4.24 -7.16 -8.76
CA LEU A 7 4.82 -8.52 -8.76
C LEU A 7 4.47 -9.35 -10.00
N GLY A 8 3.36 -9.04 -10.68
CA GLY A 8 2.96 -9.69 -11.93
C GLY A 8 3.45 -9.00 -13.20
N ALA A 9 4.30 -7.96 -13.08
CA ALA A 9 4.68 -7.14 -14.24
C ALA A 9 5.39 -7.92 -15.33
N ASN A 10 6.26 -8.89 -14.99
CA ASN A 10 6.92 -9.74 -15.98
C ASN A 10 5.92 -10.61 -16.75
N GLN A 11 4.89 -11.13 -16.11
CA GLN A 11 3.86 -11.95 -16.78
C GLN A 11 3.09 -11.14 -17.83
N ILE A 12 2.76 -9.89 -17.50
CA ILE A 12 2.10 -8.99 -18.46
C ILE A 12 3.08 -8.57 -19.55
N SER A 13 4.35 -8.31 -19.22
CA SER A 13 5.39 -8.01 -20.22
C SER A 13 5.54 -9.17 -21.23
N ASP A 14 5.57 -10.40 -20.76
CA ASP A 14 5.66 -11.59 -21.63
C ASP A 14 4.42 -11.71 -22.55
N LEU A 15 3.21 -11.44 -22.05
CA LEU A 15 1.99 -11.41 -22.86
C LEU A 15 2.02 -10.30 -23.93
N LEU A 16 2.74 -9.21 -23.68
CA LEU A 16 2.97 -8.14 -24.64
C LEU A 16 4.13 -8.44 -25.61
N GLY A 17 4.82 -9.58 -25.47
CA GLY A 17 6.02 -9.93 -26.23
C GLY A 17 7.29 -9.19 -25.78
N LEU A 18 7.22 -8.47 -24.66
CA LEU A 18 8.36 -7.77 -24.03
C LEU A 18 9.07 -8.75 -23.08
N THR A 19 10.00 -9.51 -23.60
CA THR A 19 10.72 -10.53 -22.84
C THR A 19 11.99 -10.00 -22.17
N GLY A 20 12.54 -10.78 -21.23
CA GLY A 20 13.80 -10.45 -20.54
C GLY A 20 13.63 -9.76 -19.20
N TYR A 21 12.40 -9.57 -18.71
CA TYR A 21 12.14 -9.08 -17.36
C TYR A 21 11.94 -10.24 -16.39
N ARG A 22 12.78 -10.30 -15.36
CA ARG A 22 12.59 -11.21 -14.24
C ARG A 22 12.27 -10.37 -12.99
N VAL A 23 11.06 -10.56 -12.44
CA VAL A 23 10.65 -9.92 -11.20
C VAL A 23 10.84 -10.90 -10.06
N ILE A 24 11.55 -10.45 -9.02
CA ILE A 24 11.69 -11.12 -7.74
C ILE A 24 10.97 -10.32 -6.66
N GLY A 25 10.66 -10.96 -5.54
CA GLY A 25 10.11 -10.30 -4.37
C GLY A 25 11.22 -9.84 -3.41
N SER A 26 11.00 -8.69 -2.76
CA SER A 26 11.71 -8.36 -1.52
C SER A 26 10.69 -8.40 -0.40
N ARG A 27 10.68 -9.50 0.37
CA ARG A 27 9.78 -9.67 1.51
C ARG A 27 10.26 -8.82 2.67
N SER A 28 9.35 -8.09 3.27
CA SER A 28 9.58 -7.16 4.37
C SER A 28 8.62 -7.49 5.50
N ASN A 29 9.15 -7.80 6.66
CA ASN A 29 8.37 -8.16 7.84
C ASN A 29 8.25 -6.97 8.79
N TYR A 30 7.13 -6.92 9.53
CA TYR A 30 6.83 -5.85 10.48
C TYR A 30 6.18 -6.39 11.76
N ILE A 31 6.49 -5.73 12.87
CA ILE A 31 5.78 -5.86 14.13
C ILE A 31 4.92 -4.61 14.34
N ILE A 32 3.68 -4.80 14.78
CA ILE A 32 2.81 -3.70 15.23
C ILE A 32 2.75 -3.71 16.75
N LEU A 33 3.03 -2.56 17.34
CA LEU A 33 2.92 -2.33 18.77
C LEU A 33 1.59 -1.66 19.12
N HIS A 34 1.15 -1.88 20.36
CA HIS A 34 -0.11 -1.34 20.89
C HIS A 34 -0.15 0.20 20.85
N LYS A 35 -1.34 0.80 20.66
CA LYS A 35 -1.57 2.26 20.55
C LYS A 35 -0.96 3.09 21.69
N ARG A 36 -0.85 2.55 22.93
CA ARG A 36 -0.18 3.25 24.04
C ARG A 36 1.27 3.63 23.74
N MET A 37 1.92 2.87 22.85
CA MET A 37 3.32 3.10 22.46
C MET A 37 3.45 4.31 21.53
N GLY A 38 2.45 4.60 20.71
CA GLY A 38 2.45 5.76 19.82
C GLY A 38 2.51 7.10 20.55
N LYS A 39 2.01 7.16 21.79
CA LYS A 39 2.13 8.37 22.63
C LYS A 39 3.57 8.67 23.04
N LEU A 40 4.46 7.69 22.97
CA LEU A 40 5.88 7.82 23.33
C LEU A 40 6.77 8.10 22.13
N LEU A 41 6.22 8.03 20.90
CA LEU A 41 6.98 8.18 19.66
C LEU A 41 6.34 9.28 18.80
N PRO A 42 6.81 10.53 18.87
CA PRO A 42 6.19 11.64 18.13
C PRO A 42 6.59 11.70 16.64
N MET A 43 7.62 10.98 16.23
CA MET A 43 8.14 10.99 14.86
C MET A 43 8.78 9.64 14.51
N PRO A 44 8.94 9.31 13.21
CA PRO A 44 9.72 8.15 12.79
C PRO A 44 11.17 8.24 13.22
N VAL A 45 11.75 7.09 13.61
CA VAL A 45 13.17 6.95 13.93
C VAL A 45 13.80 5.98 12.94
N TYR A 46 14.90 6.41 12.33
CA TYR A 46 15.65 5.67 11.32
C TYR A 46 17.10 5.48 11.76
N PRO A 47 17.74 4.35 11.43
CA PRO A 47 19.19 4.25 11.53
C PRO A 47 19.86 5.04 10.41
N VAL A 48 21.16 5.21 10.48
CA VAL A 48 21.93 5.69 9.33
C VAL A 48 21.88 4.61 8.24
N PRO A 49 21.42 4.92 7.01
CA PRO A 49 21.34 3.94 5.93
C PRO A 49 22.71 3.36 5.57
N SER A 50 22.74 2.08 5.22
CA SER A 50 23.88 1.47 4.53
C SER A 50 23.71 1.63 3.01
N ASN A 51 24.74 1.25 2.24
CA ASN A 51 24.65 1.29 0.77
C ASN A 51 23.65 0.30 0.19
N THR A 52 23.21 -0.70 0.96
CA THR A 52 22.36 -1.79 0.49
C THR A 52 21.01 -1.90 1.19
N TYR A 53 20.84 -1.20 2.32
CA TYR A 53 19.65 -1.34 3.17
C TYR A 53 19.38 -0.09 4.00
N MET A 54 18.13 0.36 4.00
CA MET A 54 17.67 1.54 4.75
C MET A 54 17.59 1.31 6.26
N GLY A 55 17.66 0.07 6.72
CA GLY A 55 17.55 -0.32 8.11
C GLY A 55 16.11 -0.46 8.61
N ILE A 56 15.99 -0.95 9.84
CA ILE A 56 14.71 -1.08 10.53
C ILE A 56 14.23 0.30 10.98
N HIS A 57 13.00 0.63 10.66
CA HIS A 57 12.36 1.88 11.05
C HIS A 57 11.43 1.67 12.24
N ILE A 58 11.32 2.66 13.09
CA ILE A 58 10.31 2.73 14.15
C ILE A 58 9.37 3.87 13.77
N THR A 59 8.15 3.55 13.37
CA THR A 59 7.25 4.53 12.74
C THR A 59 5.90 4.57 13.43
N PRO A 60 5.43 5.74 13.91
CA PRO A 60 4.07 5.90 14.39
C PRO A 60 3.10 5.80 13.21
N THR A 61 1.96 5.16 13.42
CA THR A 61 0.87 5.09 12.44
C THR A 61 -0.18 6.16 12.70
N VAL A 62 -1.00 6.46 11.70
CA VAL A 62 -2.13 7.40 11.83
C VAL A 62 -3.14 6.94 12.88
N ASP A 63 -3.28 5.63 13.11
CA ASP A 63 -4.16 5.05 14.13
C ASP A 63 -3.55 5.07 15.55
N GLY A 64 -2.33 5.60 15.71
CA GLY A 64 -1.63 5.70 16.98
C GLY A 64 -0.85 4.44 17.38
N ASN A 65 -0.77 3.41 16.55
CA ASN A 65 0.12 2.28 16.73
C ASN A 65 1.57 2.67 16.39
N VAL A 66 2.50 1.78 16.65
CA VAL A 66 3.89 1.89 16.20
C VAL A 66 4.24 0.64 15.39
N THR A 67 4.85 0.82 14.23
CA THR A 67 5.43 -0.27 13.45
C THR A 67 6.93 -0.34 13.67
N VAL A 68 7.46 -1.56 13.76
CA VAL A 68 8.89 -1.88 13.81
C VAL A 68 9.21 -2.72 12.59
N GLY A 69 10.08 -2.23 11.74
CA GLY A 69 10.39 -2.83 10.43
C GLY A 69 10.63 -1.77 9.37
N PRO A 70 10.91 -2.18 8.14
CA PRO A 70 11.04 -3.56 7.68
C PRO A 70 12.38 -4.20 8.04
N ASP A 71 12.43 -5.53 7.94
CA ASP A 71 13.61 -6.23 7.45
C ASP A 71 13.52 -6.36 5.92
N ALA A 72 14.47 -7.02 5.27
CA ALA A 72 14.45 -7.22 3.82
C ALA A 72 15.07 -8.58 3.47
N GLU A 73 14.30 -9.39 2.75
CA GLU A 73 14.73 -10.71 2.27
C GLU A 73 14.28 -10.89 0.81
N ASN A 74 15.22 -11.08 -0.09
CA ASN A 74 14.90 -11.38 -1.49
C ASN A 74 14.38 -12.81 -1.62
N THR A 75 13.32 -13.00 -2.41
CA THR A 75 12.66 -14.29 -2.60
C THR A 75 12.08 -14.41 -4.01
N ASP A 76 12.09 -15.61 -4.55
CA ASP A 76 11.34 -15.95 -5.78
C ASP A 76 9.88 -16.35 -5.48
N VAL A 77 9.52 -16.52 -4.20
CA VAL A 77 8.14 -16.82 -3.77
C VAL A 77 7.39 -15.52 -3.57
N LEU A 78 6.50 -15.19 -4.49
CA LEU A 78 5.85 -13.87 -4.58
C LEU A 78 4.52 -13.77 -3.80
N ASP A 79 4.09 -14.83 -3.14
CA ASP A 79 2.81 -14.94 -2.41
C ASP A 79 2.94 -15.46 -0.98
N ASP A 80 4.16 -15.58 -0.45
CA ASP A 80 4.40 -15.96 0.96
C ASP A 80 4.46 -14.71 1.86
N TYR A 81 3.34 -14.39 2.48
CA TYR A 81 3.19 -13.31 3.47
C TYR A 81 3.36 -13.78 4.92
N SER A 82 3.92 -14.95 5.15
CA SER A 82 4.23 -15.42 6.50
C SER A 82 5.33 -14.58 7.15
N VAL A 83 5.27 -14.45 8.47
CA VAL A 83 6.31 -13.78 9.26
C VAL A 83 6.98 -14.83 10.14
N PRO A 84 8.19 -15.30 9.80
CA PRO A 84 8.91 -16.26 10.61
C PRO A 84 9.27 -15.71 11.99
N GLN A 85 9.26 -16.57 13.01
CA GLN A 85 9.59 -16.16 14.38
C GLN A 85 11.00 -15.54 14.49
N ALA A 86 11.97 -16.08 13.75
CA ALA A 86 13.33 -15.57 13.73
C ALA A 86 13.41 -14.10 13.25
N ASN A 87 12.59 -13.75 12.24
CA ASN A 87 12.52 -12.37 11.74
C ASN A 87 11.91 -11.45 12.80
N MET A 88 10.87 -11.89 13.51
CA MET A 88 10.26 -11.12 14.61
C MET A 88 11.27 -10.87 15.74
N ASP A 89 12.02 -11.90 16.14
CA ASP A 89 13.02 -11.79 17.20
C ASP A 89 14.14 -10.82 16.78
N SER A 90 14.60 -10.90 15.53
CA SER A 90 15.59 -9.98 14.96
C SER A 90 15.07 -8.54 14.93
N LEU A 91 13.84 -8.31 14.42
CA LEU A 91 13.21 -7.00 14.37
C LEU A 91 13.10 -6.37 15.77
N ALA A 92 12.73 -7.16 16.78
CA ALA A 92 12.61 -6.67 18.15
C ALA A 92 13.98 -6.28 18.73
N VAL A 93 15.01 -7.08 18.50
CA VAL A 93 16.37 -6.83 18.99
C VAL A 93 16.99 -5.61 18.30
N GLU A 94 16.96 -5.55 16.97
CA GLU A 94 17.54 -4.46 16.20
C GLU A 94 16.76 -3.15 16.39
N GLY A 95 15.43 -3.22 16.42
CA GLY A 95 14.59 -2.05 16.69
C GLY A 95 14.81 -1.48 18.09
N ALA A 96 15.05 -2.32 19.09
CA ALA A 96 15.33 -1.87 20.46
C ALA A 96 16.63 -1.07 20.59
N LYS A 97 17.58 -1.22 19.67
CA LYS A 97 18.81 -0.39 19.62
C LYS A 97 18.48 1.07 19.27
N LEU A 98 17.44 1.29 18.46
CA LEU A 98 16.99 2.62 18.06
C LEU A 98 16.00 3.21 19.08
N TRP A 99 15.12 2.36 19.59
CA TRP A 99 14.06 2.77 20.51
C TRP A 99 13.82 1.69 21.58
N PRO A 100 14.35 1.86 22.82
CA PRO A 100 14.37 0.82 23.84
C PRO A 100 12.99 0.40 24.38
N HIS A 101 11.91 1.02 23.94
CA HIS A 101 10.55 0.75 24.39
C HIS A 101 9.85 -0.39 23.65
N ILE A 102 10.57 -1.24 22.90
CA ILE A 102 10.01 -2.38 22.19
C ILE A 102 9.95 -3.59 23.12
N PHE A 103 8.78 -3.80 23.75
CA PHE A 103 8.56 -4.93 24.65
C PHE A 103 7.63 -5.96 24.02
N LYS A 104 7.90 -7.26 24.24
CA LYS A 104 7.06 -8.36 23.74
C LYS A 104 5.58 -8.22 24.13
N LYS A 105 5.29 -7.75 25.35
CA LYS A 105 3.94 -7.51 25.86
C LYS A 105 3.16 -6.44 25.08
N ASP A 106 3.83 -5.61 24.30
CA ASP A 106 3.24 -4.54 23.51
C ASP A 106 3.06 -4.92 22.04
N GLN A 107 3.59 -6.05 21.61
CA GLN A 107 3.42 -6.58 20.28
C GLN A 107 2.01 -7.16 20.14
N ILE A 108 1.23 -6.60 19.23
CA ILE A 108 -0.18 -7.01 19.05
C ILE A 108 -0.43 -7.73 17.71
N ARG A 109 0.43 -7.54 16.74
CA ARG A 109 0.30 -8.13 15.40
C ARG A 109 1.63 -8.12 14.66
N THR A 110 1.73 -8.99 13.67
CA THR A 110 2.77 -8.97 12.64
C THR A 110 2.14 -8.99 11.27
N PHE A 111 2.85 -8.51 10.28
CA PHE A 111 2.50 -8.66 8.86
C PHE A 111 3.76 -8.63 8.00
N ALA A 112 3.64 -9.15 6.79
CA ALA A 112 4.66 -9.02 5.77
C ALA A 112 4.08 -8.34 4.51
N GLY A 113 4.94 -7.65 3.79
CA GLY A 113 4.70 -7.17 2.44
C GLY A 113 5.78 -7.69 1.49
N ILE A 114 5.47 -7.77 0.20
CA ILE A 114 6.44 -8.16 -0.82
C ILE A 114 6.51 -7.05 -1.86
N GLN A 115 7.70 -6.45 -1.99
CA GLN A 115 7.96 -5.42 -3.00
C GLN A 115 8.48 -6.08 -4.28
N PRO A 116 8.04 -5.63 -5.47
CA PRO A 116 8.58 -6.11 -6.73
C PRO A 116 9.95 -5.49 -6.97
N LYS A 117 10.94 -6.31 -7.23
CA LYS A 117 12.22 -5.88 -7.78
C LYS A 117 12.43 -6.59 -9.10
N TRP A 118 12.91 -5.89 -10.11
CA TRP A 118 13.32 -6.57 -11.31
C TRP A 118 14.84 -6.69 -11.36
N VAL A 119 15.31 -7.80 -11.90
CA VAL A 119 16.73 -8.12 -11.98
C VAL A 119 17.11 -8.40 -13.43
N ASP A 120 18.35 -8.08 -13.76
CA ASP A 120 18.92 -8.43 -15.05
C ASP A 120 19.28 -9.91 -15.14
N GLU A 121 19.87 -10.32 -16.26
CA GLU A 121 20.29 -11.70 -16.53
C GLU A 121 21.34 -12.24 -15.55
N ASN A 122 22.08 -11.34 -14.90
CA ASN A 122 23.08 -11.67 -13.88
C ASN A 122 22.49 -11.70 -12.46
N GLY A 123 21.21 -11.38 -12.30
CA GLY A 123 20.52 -11.28 -11.01
C GLY A 123 20.77 -9.98 -10.28
N ALA A 124 21.37 -8.96 -10.91
CA ALA A 124 21.56 -7.65 -10.32
C ALA A 124 20.23 -6.86 -10.34
N ILE A 125 19.87 -6.29 -9.16
CA ILE A 125 18.68 -5.46 -9.02
C ILE A 125 18.87 -4.19 -9.85
N GLN A 126 17.85 -3.86 -10.64
CA GLN A 126 17.81 -2.71 -11.52
C GLN A 126 16.83 -1.66 -10.95
N ASP A 127 16.99 -0.41 -11.40
CA ASP A 127 16.07 0.68 -11.07
C ASP A 127 14.73 0.51 -11.83
N TRP A 128 13.72 1.28 -11.45
CA TRP A 128 12.39 1.29 -12.07
C TRP A 128 12.49 1.43 -13.58
N LYS A 129 11.74 0.61 -14.28
CA LYS A 129 11.66 0.66 -15.73
C LYS A 129 10.30 1.19 -16.15
N VAL A 130 10.31 2.27 -16.94
CA VAL A 130 9.13 2.78 -17.65
C VAL A 130 9.52 2.88 -19.12
N GLU A 131 8.82 2.16 -19.98
CA GLU A 131 9.16 2.14 -21.41
C GLU A 131 7.93 2.01 -22.29
N ILE A 132 8.07 2.49 -23.53
CA ILE A 132 7.18 2.21 -24.66
C ILE A 132 8.03 1.53 -25.73
N ARG A 133 7.55 0.41 -26.26
CA ARG A 133 8.20 -0.39 -27.29
C ARG A 133 7.22 -0.64 -28.42
N ASP A 134 6.92 0.39 -29.20
CA ASP A 134 5.97 0.32 -30.32
C ASP A 134 6.40 -0.67 -31.40
N ASP A 135 7.69 -0.99 -31.47
CA ASP A 135 8.26 -2.02 -32.34
C ASP A 135 7.82 -3.44 -31.96
N VAL A 136 7.45 -3.67 -30.70
CA VAL A 136 7.04 -5.00 -30.18
C VAL A 136 5.61 -4.98 -29.69
N ALA A 137 5.24 -3.99 -28.90
CA ALA A 137 3.95 -3.87 -28.23
C ALA A 137 3.37 -2.46 -28.47
N PRO A 138 2.80 -2.18 -29.65
CA PRO A 138 2.24 -0.86 -29.97
C PRO A 138 1.10 -0.51 -29.00
N ASN A 139 1.05 0.75 -28.59
CA ASN A 139 0.08 1.28 -27.64
C ASN A 139 0.15 0.67 -26.22
N ALA A 140 1.33 0.19 -25.81
CA ALA A 140 1.56 -0.31 -24.48
C ALA A 140 2.66 0.47 -23.75
N VAL A 141 2.39 0.85 -22.50
CA VAL A 141 3.41 1.35 -21.56
C VAL A 141 3.71 0.27 -20.55
N ASN A 142 4.97 -0.05 -20.38
CA ASN A 142 5.42 -1.13 -19.51
C ASN A 142 6.17 -0.55 -18.30
N LEU A 143 5.62 -0.78 -17.08
CA LEU A 143 6.23 -0.38 -15.81
C LEU A 143 6.66 -1.64 -15.07
N VAL A 144 7.96 -1.79 -14.83
CA VAL A 144 8.55 -2.95 -14.16
C VAL A 144 9.40 -2.51 -12.98
N GLY A 145 9.31 -3.22 -11.87
CA GLY A 145 10.13 -2.99 -10.68
C GLY A 145 9.73 -1.74 -9.90
N ILE A 146 8.49 -1.25 -10.03
CA ILE A 146 8.01 -0.11 -9.25
C ILE A 146 7.80 -0.56 -7.81
N GLU A 147 8.81 -0.31 -6.97
CA GLU A 147 8.84 -0.61 -5.54
C GLU A 147 8.72 0.68 -4.69
N SER A 148 9.10 0.63 -3.42
CA SER A 148 9.17 1.84 -2.57
C SER A 148 10.18 2.86 -3.16
N PRO A 149 9.80 4.15 -3.24
CA PRO A 149 8.60 4.82 -2.75
C PRO A 149 7.48 4.98 -3.81
N GLY A 150 7.16 3.94 -4.57
CA GLY A 150 6.21 3.97 -5.69
C GLY A 150 4.82 4.49 -5.34
N LEU A 151 4.29 4.16 -4.15
CA LEU A 151 2.99 4.69 -3.73
C LEU A 151 3.04 6.21 -3.55
N THR A 152 4.04 6.73 -2.85
CA THR A 152 4.23 8.18 -2.67
C THR A 152 4.54 8.87 -4.01
N GLY A 153 5.32 8.22 -4.87
CA GLY A 153 5.69 8.69 -6.21
C GLY A 153 4.63 8.44 -7.29
N SER A 154 3.47 7.83 -6.97
CA SER A 154 2.51 7.39 -7.98
C SER A 154 1.93 8.53 -8.83
N VAL A 155 1.66 9.69 -8.23
CA VAL A 155 1.10 10.85 -8.96
C VAL A 155 2.08 11.43 -9.96
N PRO A 156 3.35 11.76 -9.59
CA PRO A 156 4.33 12.22 -10.59
C PRO A 156 4.66 11.13 -11.62
N LEU A 157 4.72 9.85 -11.22
CA LEU A 157 4.92 8.73 -12.14
C LEU A 157 3.78 8.64 -13.18
N ALA A 158 2.51 8.74 -12.72
CA ALA A 158 1.36 8.74 -13.62
C ALA A 158 1.39 9.92 -14.61
N ARG A 159 1.78 11.10 -14.15
CA ARG A 159 1.96 12.28 -15.05
C ARG A 159 3.05 12.04 -16.09
N TYR A 160 4.16 11.42 -15.69
CA TYR A 160 5.23 11.06 -16.60
C TYR A 160 4.74 10.05 -17.65
N VAL A 161 4.04 8.99 -17.22
CA VAL A 161 3.46 7.99 -18.13
C VAL A 161 2.47 8.62 -19.12
N ILE A 162 1.58 9.50 -18.64
CA ILE A 162 0.64 10.22 -19.51
C ILE A 162 1.40 11.10 -20.51
N GLY A 163 2.47 11.77 -20.07
CA GLY A 163 3.34 12.54 -20.97
C GLY A 163 3.88 11.70 -22.11
N LEU A 164 4.44 10.53 -21.80
CA LEU A 164 4.92 9.59 -22.81
C LEU A 164 3.80 9.13 -23.76
N MET A 165 2.62 8.81 -23.24
CA MET A 165 1.47 8.39 -24.05
C MET A 165 1.03 9.48 -25.02
N LEU A 166 1.05 10.75 -24.60
CA LEU A 166 0.66 11.90 -25.44
C LEU A 166 1.64 12.18 -26.57
N GLU A 167 2.88 11.71 -26.50
CA GLU A 167 3.84 11.76 -27.60
C GLU A 167 3.47 10.79 -28.73
N HIS A 168 2.76 9.70 -28.41
CA HIS A 168 2.37 8.65 -29.36
C HIS A 168 0.93 8.76 -29.83
N GLU A 169 0.01 9.25 -28.99
CA GLU A 169 -1.42 9.31 -29.30
C GLU A 169 -2.05 10.59 -28.74
N LYS A 170 -3.05 11.11 -29.44
CA LYS A 170 -3.86 12.23 -28.95
C LYS A 170 -5.09 11.70 -28.23
N PHE A 171 -5.24 12.11 -26.98
CA PHE A 171 -6.44 11.81 -26.20
C PHE A 171 -7.36 13.02 -26.16
N GLU A 172 -8.65 12.78 -26.40
CA GLU A 172 -9.67 13.80 -26.20
C GLU A 172 -10.09 13.86 -24.74
N ALA A 173 -10.29 15.06 -24.23
CA ALA A 173 -10.79 15.22 -22.86
C ALA A 173 -12.24 14.68 -22.78
N ASN A 174 -12.53 13.90 -21.75
CA ASN A 174 -13.90 13.50 -21.47
C ASN A 174 -14.65 14.67 -20.79
N PRO A 175 -15.60 15.34 -21.45
CA PRO A 175 -16.31 16.49 -20.88
C PRO A 175 -17.21 16.08 -19.69
N GLY A 176 -17.55 14.80 -19.56
CA GLY A 176 -18.32 14.27 -18.44
C GLY A 176 -17.47 13.76 -17.28
N PHE A 177 -16.13 13.94 -17.31
CA PHE A 177 -15.27 13.48 -16.24
C PHE A 177 -15.43 14.36 -14.99
N ASP A 178 -15.89 13.77 -13.88
CA ASP A 178 -15.87 14.41 -12.58
C ASP A 178 -14.61 13.96 -11.81
N PRO A 179 -13.67 14.89 -11.55
CA PRO A 179 -12.46 14.60 -10.78
C PRO A 179 -12.72 14.48 -9.26
N HIS A 180 -13.93 14.83 -8.81
CA HIS A 180 -14.26 14.85 -7.40
C HIS A 180 -14.83 13.50 -6.95
N HIS A 181 -14.08 12.80 -6.13
CA HIS A 181 -14.57 11.59 -5.45
C HIS A 181 -15.01 11.91 -4.03
N LYS A 182 -16.30 11.64 -3.73
CA LYS A 182 -16.80 11.71 -2.37
C LYS A 182 -16.42 10.43 -1.63
N GLY A 183 -15.62 10.56 -0.56
CA GLY A 183 -15.35 9.45 0.34
C GLY A 183 -16.58 9.06 1.15
N ILE A 184 -16.51 7.90 1.81
CA ILE A 184 -17.52 7.50 2.80
C ILE A 184 -17.40 8.48 3.98
N VAL A 185 -18.53 9.08 4.37
CA VAL A 185 -18.58 9.95 5.54
C VAL A 185 -18.43 9.09 6.79
N LYS A 186 -17.43 9.37 7.62
CA LYS A 186 -17.24 8.67 8.89
C LYS A 186 -18.15 9.26 9.95
N PHE A 187 -19.21 8.54 10.25
CA PHE A 187 -20.24 8.97 11.22
C PHE A 187 -19.67 9.28 12.60
N ALA A 188 -18.72 8.49 13.07
CA ALA A 188 -18.04 8.68 14.35
C ALA A 188 -17.25 10.00 14.47
N GLU A 189 -16.83 10.59 13.34
CA GLU A 189 -16.06 11.84 13.28
C GLU A 189 -16.97 13.07 13.13
N CYS A 190 -18.28 12.87 12.97
CA CYS A 190 -19.26 13.95 12.81
C CYS A 190 -19.70 14.55 14.16
N THR A 191 -20.06 15.85 14.15
CA THR A 191 -20.71 16.45 15.30
C THR A 191 -22.12 15.90 15.50
N PRO A 192 -22.73 16.02 16.70
CA PRO A 192 -24.10 15.56 16.94
C PRO A 192 -25.13 16.13 15.96
N GLU A 193 -24.97 17.38 15.54
CA GLU A 193 -25.85 18.05 14.57
C GLU A 193 -25.72 17.42 13.19
N GLN A 194 -24.46 17.13 12.75
CA GLN A 194 -24.17 16.47 11.49
C GLN A 194 -24.67 15.02 11.50
N GLN A 195 -24.56 14.32 12.63
CA GLN A 195 -25.10 12.97 12.79
C GLN A 195 -26.61 12.95 12.64
N ALA A 196 -27.29 13.92 13.27
CA ALA A 196 -28.74 14.07 13.15
C ALA A 196 -29.19 14.38 11.71
N GLU A 197 -28.45 15.23 10.99
CA GLU A 197 -28.70 15.51 9.58
C GLU A 197 -28.51 14.27 8.69
N LEU A 198 -27.45 13.49 8.93
CA LEU A 198 -27.19 12.25 8.19
C LEU A 198 -28.31 11.23 8.42
N ILE A 199 -28.76 11.04 9.66
CA ILE A 199 -29.86 10.13 9.99
C ILE A 199 -31.17 10.58 9.34
N ALA A 200 -31.40 11.91 9.29
CA ALA A 200 -32.60 12.45 8.64
C ALA A 200 -32.60 12.24 7.12
N GLN A 201 -31.42 12.25 6.49
CA GLN A 201 -31.26 12.01 5.06
C GLN A 201 -31.30 10.51 4.70
N ASP A 202 -30.68 9.67 5.53
CA ASP A 202 -30.61 8.23 5.37
C ASP A 202 -30.69 7.55 6.76
N PRO A 203 -31.82 6.89 7.08
CA PRO A 203 -32.04 6.24 8.38
C PRO A 203 -30.98 5.15 8.71
N ASP A 204 -30.31 4.57 7.71
CA ASP A 204 -29.29 3.57 7.92
C ASP A 204 -28.04 4.11 8.65
N TYR A 205 -27.85 5.44 8.71
CA TYR A 205 -26.87 6.04 9.61
C TYR A 205 -27.25 5.95 11.09
N GLY A 206 -28.54 5.73 11.42
CA GLY A 206 -29.00 5.49 12.78
C GLY A 206 -28.79 4.05 13.28
N GLU A 207 -28.41 3.12 12.40
CA GLU A 207 -28.21 1.71 12.74
C GLU A 207 -26.72 1.42 12.91
N MET A 208 -26.27 1.27 14.17
CA MET A 208 -24.87 0.97 14.52
C MET A 208 -24.58 -0.51 14.36
N ILE A 209 -23.69 -0.88 13.41
CA ILE A 209 -23.30 -2.26 13.14
C ILE A 209 -22.03 -2.64 13.91
N CYS A 210 -21.06 -1.73 14.00
CA CYS A 210 -19.82 -1.96 14.72
C CYS A 210 -19.66 -0.95 15.86
N SER A 211 -19.96 -1.37 17.10
CA SER A 211 -19.88 -0.49 18.28
C SER A 211 -18.45 -0.12 18.69
N CYS A 212 -17.44 -0.96 18.35
CA CYS A 212 -16.05 -0.68 18.74
C CYS A 212 -15.36 0.33 17.82
N GLU A 213 -15.78 0.43 16.56
CA GLU A 213 -15.27 1.41 15.58
C GLU A 213 -16.36 2.44 15.21
N GLU A 214 -17.54 2.33 15.85
CA GLU A 214 -18.70 3.23 15.66
C GLU A 214 -19.13 3.37 14.19
N VAL A 215 -19.15 2.22 13.46
CA VAL A 215 -19.49 2.15 12.04
C VAL A 215 -20.97 1.82 11.87
N THR A 216 -21.65 2.63 11.08
CA THR A 216 -23.09 2.50 10.80
C THR A 216 -23.36 1.58 9.60
N LYS A 217 -24.61 1.16 9.44
CA LYS A 217 -25.08 0.38 8.30
C LYS A 217 -24.91 1.14 6.99
N ALA A 218 -25.19 2.45 6.96
CA ALA A 218 -25.02 3.28 5.77
C ALA A 218 -23.56 3.25 5.26
N GLU A 219 -22.56 3.36 6.14
CA GLU A 219 -21.13 3.29 5.78
C GLU A 219 -20.77 1.93 5.20
N ILE A 220 -21.30 0.84 5.79
CA ILE A 220 -21.07 -0.52 5.29
C ILE A 220 -21.69 -0.71 3.90
N LEU A 221 -22.91 -0.26 3.68
CA LEU A 221 -23.57 -0.35 2.39
C LEU A 221 -22.83 0.45 1.31
N GLN A 222 -22.35 1.66 1.64
CA GLN A 222 -21.51 2.45 0.73
C GLN A 222 -20.19 1.72 0.40
N ALA A 223 -19.58 1.04 1.38
CA ALA A 223 -18.39 0.23 1.13
C ALA A 223 -18.67 -0.96 0.21
N ILE A 224 -19.78 -1.66 0.41
CA ILE A 224 -20.21 -2.82 -0.41
C ILE A 224 -20.50 -2.39 -1.86
N HIS A 225 -21.21 -1.29 -2.03
CA HIS A 225 -21.62 -0.80 -3.35
C HIS A 225 -20.58 0.09 -4.04
N ASN A 226 -19.37 0.17 -3.49
CA ASN A 226 -18.26 0.89 -4.12
C ASN A 226 -17.96 0.32 -5.52
N PRO A 227 -17.72 1.16 -6.56
CA PRO A 227 -17.44 0.70 -7.93
C PRO A 227 -16.29 -0.31 -8.06
N LEU A 228 -15.32 -0.29 -7.15
CA LEU A 228 -14.21 -1.24 -7.12
C LEU A 228 -14.59 -2.59 -6.52
N GLY A 229 -15.79 -2.70 -5.96
CA GLY A 229 -16.29 -3.90 -5.31
C GLY A 229 -15.60 -4.23 -3.98
N VAL A 230 -16.36 -4.79 -3.05
CA VAL A 230 -15.84 -5.33 -1.79
C VAL A 230 -16.49 -6.67 -1.54
N SER A 231 -15.70 -7.72 -1.59
CA SER A 231 -16.17 -9.10 -1.44
C SER A 231 -15.77 -9.76 -0.11
N THR A 232 -15.05 -9.05 0.75
CA THR A 232 -14.53 -9.60 2.02
C THR A 232 -14.81 -8.68 3.20
N MET A 233 -14.96 -9.26 4.40
CA MET A 233 -15.07 -8.49 5.65
C MET A 233 -13.86 -7.59 5.90
N THR A 234 -12.67 -8.05 5.53
CA THR A 234 -11.43 -7.25 5.62
C THR A 234 -11.49 -6.05 4.68
N GLY A 235 -11.99 -6.24 3.46
CA GLY A 235 -12.19 -5.16 2.49
C GLY A 235 -13.16 -4.08 3.00
N ILE A 236 -14.27 -4.47 3.65
CA ILE A 236 -15.20 -3.54 4.31
C ILE A 236 -14.46 -2.74 5.39
N LYS A 237 -13.75 -3.44 6.29
CA LYS A 237 -12.99 -2.80 7.38
C LYS A 237 -11.97 -1.78 6.89
N TYR A 238 -11.30 -2.02 5.77
CA TYR A 238 -10.33 -1.06 5.21
C TYR A 238 -10.98 0.19 4.60
N ARG A 239 -12.29 0.17 4.37
CA ARG A 239 -13.02 1.31 3.79
C ARG A 239 -13.80 2.12 4.82
N THR A 240 -14.10 1.53 5.98
CA THR A 240 -15.00 2.12 6.98
C THR A 240 -14.29 2.56 8.27
N ARG A 241 -12.97 2.35 8.38
CA ARG A 241 -12.22 2.74 9.59
C ARG A 241 -10.94 3.51 9.26
#